data_9eebe69fcd199dc2f120337f58009aef
#
_entry.id   9eebe69fcd199dc2f120337f58009aef
#
_cell.length_a   1.000
_cell.length_b   1.000
_cell.length_c   1.000
_cell.angle_alpha   90.00
_cell.angle_beta   90.00
_cell.angle_gamma   90.00
#
_symmetry.space_group_name_H-M   'P 1'
#
loop_
_entity.id
_entity.type
_entity.pdbx_description
1 polymer ?
#
loop_
_entity_poly.entity_id
_entity_poly.type
_entity_poly.pdbx_seq_one_letter_code
_entity_poly.pdbx_strand_id
1 'polypeptide(L)'
;IRDRLVTGVQTCALPILKVELLGRGFAWLDTGTHDSLMEASQFVQTVEHRQGLKVACLEEIGFHNGWLSKELLLRQADALKKTSYGEYLTKVAGGYK
;
A
#
# COMPACT_ATOMS: atom_id res chain seq x y z
N ILE A 1 19.32 -14.80 -3.74
CA ILE A 1 19.35 -15.39 -4.15
C ILE A 1 19.25 -15.78 -4.29
N ARG A 2 19.18 -15.31 -4.12
CA ARG A 2 19.36 -15.93 -4.53
C ARG A 2 19.81 -15.77 -4.91
N ASP A 3 19.86 -15.25 -4.85
CA ASP A 3 20.37 -15.33 -5.46
C ASP A 3 20.70 -15.08 -5.85
N ARG A 4 20.75 -14.64 -5.93
CA ARG A 4 21.24 -14.62 -6.65
C ARG A 4 20.78 -14.84 -7.21
N LEU A 5 20.29 -14.56 -7.11
CA LEU A 5 19.93 -14.76 -7.79
C LEU A 5 19.55 -14.85 -8.39
N VAL A 6 19.34 -14.51 -8.60
CA VAL A 6 19.17 -14.77 -9.43
C VAL A 6 19.61 -14.75 -10.09
N THR A 7 20.20 -14.69 -10.39
CA THR A 7 20.86 -14.68 -11.00
C THR A 7 21.21 -14.70 -12.15
N GLY A 8 21.54 -14.74 -12.38
CA GLY A 8 22.15 -14.66 -13.57
C GLY A 8 21.45 -13.95 -14.61
N VAL A 9 20.29 -13.98 -14.55
CA VAL A 9 19.53 -13.43 -15.37
C VAL A 9 19.77 -12.24 -15.85
N GLN A 10 20.13 -11.65 -15.19
CA GLN A 10 20.21 -10.56 -15.37
C GLN A 10 21.10 -9.89 -16.00
N THR A 11 22.07 -10.38 -16.23
CA THR A 11 23.20 -9.62 -16.55
C THR A 11 23.08 -8.79 -17.76
N CYS A 12 22.38 -9.21 -18.76
CA CYS A 12 22.30 -8.43 -19.98
C CYS A 12 21.47 -7.18 -19.82
N ALA A 13 20.59 -7.12 -18.84
CA ALA A 13 19.75 -5.97 -18.66
C ALA A 13 20.22 -5.06 -17.58
N LEU A 14 21.39 -5.32 -17.06
CA LEU A 14 21.80 -4.64 -15.89
C LEU A 14 21.93 -3.16 -15.88
N PRO A 15 22.25 -2.46 -16.96
CA PRO A 15 22.36 -1.01 -16.88
C PRO A 15 21.08 -0.32 -16.39
N ILE A 16 19.92 -0.94 -16.63
CA ILE A 16 18.66 -0.33 -16.19
C ILE A 16 17.95 -1.17 -15.17
N LEU A 17 18.46 -2.34 -14.82
CA LEU A 17 17.84 -3.21 -13.84
C LEU A 17 18.39 -2.91 -12.45
N LYS A 18 17.51 -2.72 -11.49
CA LYS A 18 17.90 -2.52 -10.11
C LYS A 18 17.20 -3.56 -9.25
N VAL A 19 17.86 -3.96 -8.19
CA VAL A 19 17.30 -4.92 -7.24
C VAL A 19 17.14 -4.23 -5.90
N GLU A 20 15.95 -4.29 -5.33
CA GLU A 20 15.68 -3.76 -4.01
C GLU A 20 15.44 -4.93 -3.06
N LEU A 21 16.11 -4.92 -1.93
CA LEU A 21 15.92 -5.95 -0.93
C LEU A 21 14.88 -5.48 0.08
N LEU A 22 13.83 -6.27 0.25
CA LEU A 22 12.79 -5.92 1.19
C LEU A 22 13.25 -6.30 2.60
N GLY A 23 13.01 -5.42 3.55
CA GLY A 23 13.42 -5.65 4.92
C GLY A 23 12.44 -6.53 5.68
N ARG A 24 12.66 -6.60 6.99
CA ARG A 24 11.87 -7.50 7.83
C ARG A 24 10.43 -7.12 7.98
N GLY A 25 10.08 -5.89 7.83
CA GLY A 25 8.70 -5.44 7.98
C GLY A 25 7.82 -5.64 6.75
N PHE A 26 8.35 -6.27 5.69
CA PHE A 26 7.60 -6.47 4.47
C PHE A 26 7.01 -7.87 4.42
N ALA A 27 5.83 -7.99 3.87
CA ALA A 27 5.18 -9.27 3.61
C ALA A 27 4.94 -9.40 2.11
N TRP A 28 5.32 -10.53 1.54
CA TRP A 28 5.07 -10.78 0.13
C TRP A 28 3.98 -11.83 0.02
N LEU A 29 2.92 -11.51 -0.72
CA LEU A 29 1.77 -12.39 -0.84
C LEU A 29 1.42 -12.54 -2.31
N ASP A 30 1.23 -13.79 -2.73
CA ASP A 30 0.81 -14.06 -4.09
C ASP A 30 -0.70 -13.95 -4.19
N THR A 31 -1.22 -13.56 -5.32
CA THR A 31 -2.65 -13.47 -5.54
C THR A 31 -3.06 -14.21 -6.82
N GLY A 32 -2.20 -15.11 -7.30
CA GLY A 32 -2.42 -15.81 -8.56
C GLY A 32 -3.44 -16.92 -8.52
N THR A 33 -3.86 -17.38 -7.34
CA THR A 33 -4.89 -18.41 -7.21
C THR A 33 -5.99 -17.89 -6.31
N HIS A 34 -7.13 -18.59 -6.29
CA HIS A 34 -8.22 -18.20 -5.40
C HIS A 34 -7.80 -18.29 -3.93
N ASP A 35 -7.07 -19.34 -3.57
CA ASP A 35 -6.62 -19.49 -2.19
C ASP A 35 -5.64 -18.39 -1.80
N SER A 36 -4.66 -18.11 -2.65
CA SER A 36 -3.66 -17.09 -2.32
C SER A 36 -4.29 -15.71 -2.28
N LEU A 37 -5.26 -15.43 -3.14
CA LEU A 37 -5.99 -14.17 -3.11
C LEU A 37 -6.76 -14.03 -1.80
N MET A 38 -7.41 -15.09 -1.35
CA MET A 38 -8.15 -15.08 -0.10
C MET A 38 -7.21 -14.84 1.08
N GLU A 39 -6.04 -15.49 1.09
CA GLU A 39 -5.07 -15.29 2.14
C GLU A 39 -4.58 -13.85 2.19
N ALA A 40 -4.31 -13.26 1.02
CA ALA A 40 -3.87 -11.87 0.96
C ALA A 40 -4.97 -10.94 1.47
N SER A 41 -6.23 -11.21 1.10
CA SER A 41 -7.36 -10.41 1.56
C SER A 41 -7.49 -10.47 3.08
N GLN A 42 -7.35 -11.66 3.66
CA GLN A 42 -7.44 -11.82 5.11
C GLN A 42 -6.29 -11.11 5.81
N PHE A 43 -5.10 -11.15 5.23
CA PHE A 43 -3.96 -10.46 5.79
C PHE A 43 -4.21 -8.95 5.83
N VAL A 44 -4.67 -8.38 4.71
CA VAL A 44 -4.97 -6.95 4.65
C VAL A 44 -6.06 -6.59 5.65
N GLN A 45 -7.11 -7.40 5.73
CA GLN A 45 -8.20 -7.16 6.66
C GLN A 45 -7.68 -7.10 8.10
N THR A 46 -6.84 -8.06 8.47
CA THR A 46 -6.29 -8.11 9.83
C THR A 46 -5.44 -6.89 10.13
N VAL A 47 -4.57 -6.53 9.20
CA VAL A 47 -3.70 -5.36 9.39
C VAL A 47 -4.54 -4.09 9.56
N GLU A 48 -5.54 -3.91 8.70
CA GLU A 48 -6.36 -2.70 8.76
C GLU A 48 -7.17 -2.65 10.06
N HIS A 49 -7.74 -3.77 10.47
CA HIS A 49 -8.53 -3.79 11.70
C HIS A 49 -7.68 -3.57 12.95
N ARG A 50 -6.48 -4.14 12.97
CA ARG A 50 -5.63 -4.04 14.15
C ARG A 50 -4.96 -2.68 14.28
N GLN A 51 -4.57 -2.09 13.17
CA GLN A 51 -3.84 -0.82 13.21
C GLN A 51 -4.71 0.40 13.00
N GLY A 52 -5.92 0.21 12.50
CA GLY A 52 -6.79 1.34 12.20
C GLY A 52 -6.32 2.15 11.00
N LEU A 53 -5.44 1.58 10.18
CA LEU A 53 -4.91 2.25 9.00
C LEU A 53 -5.33 1.48 7.75
N LYS A 54 -5.48 2.18 6.64
CA LYS A 54 -5.82 1.54 5.37
C LYS A 54 -4.55 1.20 4.59
N VAL A 55 -4.54 0.02 3.98
CA VAL A 55 -3.42 -0.38 3.13
C VAL A 55 -3.65 0.21 1.74
N ALA A 56 -2.61 0.81 1.19
CA ALA A 56 -2.62 1.37 -0.17
C ALA A 56 -3.73 2.41 -0.37
N CYS A 57 -3.96 3.24 0.64
CA CYS A 57 -4.91 4.33 0.50
C CYS A 57 -4.23 5.43 -0.32
N LEU A 58 -4.59 5.54 -1.58
CA LEU A 58 -3.92 6.46 -2.50
C LEU A 58 -4.03 7.91 -2.06
N GLU A 59 -5.17 8.31 -1.55
CA GLU A 59 -5.38 9.68 -1.08
C GLU A 59 -4.45 10.00 0.09
N GLU A 60 -4.29 9.06 1.00
CA GLU A 60 -3.39 9.25 2.14
C GLU A 60 -1.94 9.36 1.67
N ILE A 61 -1.54 8.48 0.75
CA ILE A 61 -0.20 8.49 0.20
C ILE A 61 0.07 9.83 -0.49
N GLY A 62 -0.86 10.28 -1.32
CA GLY A 62 -0.72 11.55 -2.01
C GLY A 62 -0.65 12.73 -1.05
N PHE A 63 -1.47 12.68 0.00
CA PHE A 63 -1.48 13.75 1.00
C PHE A 63 -0.14 13.82 1.75
N HIS A 64 0.38 12.68 2.19
CA HIS A 64 1.63 12.66 2.93
C HIS A 64 2.85 12.99 2.06
N ASN A 65 2.75 12.80 0.76
CA ASN A 65 3.83 13.17 -0.15
C ASN A 65 3.70 14.59 -0.68
N GLY A 66 2.69 15.32 -0.24
CA GLY A 66 2.51 16.70 -0.68
C GLY A 66 1.90 16.84 -2.06
N TRP A 67 1.43 15.75 -2.66
CA TRP A 67 0.84 15.80 -3.99
C TRP A 67 -0.63 16.18 -3.97
N LEU A 68 -1.28 16.05 -2.82
CA LEU A 68 -2.70 16.30 -2.66
C LEU A 68 -2.86 17.28 -1.50
N SER A 69 -3.56 18.39 -1.72
CA SER A 69 -3.78 19.37 -0.67
C SER A 69 -4.82 18.89 0.32
N LYS A 70 -4.82 19.47 1.52
CA LYS A 70 -5.83 19.14 2.53
C LYS A 70 -7.23 19.42 2.03
N GLU A 71 -7.40 20.51 1.27
CA GLU A 71 -8.71 20.88 0.75
C GLU A 71 -9.23 19.83 -0.23
N LEU A 72 -8.37 19.35 -1.13
CA LEU A 72 -8.76 18.32 -2.07
C LEU A 72 -9.03 17.00 -1.36
N LEU A 73 -8.24 16.69 -0.33
CA LEU A 73 -8.46 15.49 0.46
C LEU A 73 -9.82 15.53 1.16
N LEU A 74 -10.16 16.67 1.76
CA LEU A 74 -11.45 16.82 2.42
C LEU A 74 -12.61 16.79 1.44
N ARG A 75 -12.40 17.29 0.22
CA ARG A 75 -13.42 17.22 -0.80
C ARG A 75 -13.68 15.77 -1.20
N GLN A 76 -12.62 14.98 -1.33
CA GLN A 76 -12.76 13.58 -1.63
C GLN A 76 -13.43 12.83 -0.48
N ALA A 77 -13.08 13.18 0.75
CA ALA A 77 -13.70 12.59 1.93
C ALA A 77 -15.21 12.88 1.96
N ASP A 78 -15.60 14.10 1.60
CA ASP A 78 -17.00 14.47 1.59
C ASP A 78 -17.78 13.69 0.53
N ALA A 79 -17.17 13.44 -0.62
CA ALA A 79 -17.80 12.67 -1.67
C ALA A 79 -18.09 11.23 -1.22
N LEU A 80 -17.31 10.72 -0.26
CA LEU A 80 -17.44 9.36 0.24
C LEU A 80 -17.90 9.32 1.69
N LYS A 81 -18.50 10.40 2.17
CA LYS A 81 -18.78 10.55 3.61
C LYS A 81 -19.67 9.48 4.22
N LYS A 82 -20.42 8.77 3.42
CA LYS A 82 -21.30 7.72 3.92
C LYS A 82 -20.57 6.36 4.03
N THR A 83 -19.29 6.31 3.70
CA THR A 83 -18.54 5.08 3.74
C THR A 83 -17.45 5.18 4.80
N SER A 84 -16.96 4.02 5.24
CA SER A 84 -15.84 3.98 6.18
C SER A 84 -14.58 4.58 5.58
N TYR A 85 -14.43 4.47 4.27
CA TYR A 85 -13.28 5.04 3.57
C TYR A 85 -13.28 6.57 3.68
N GLY A 86 -14.43 7.19 3.48
CA GLY A 86 -14.54 8.64 3.63
C GLY A 86 -14.28 9.10 5.04
N GLU A 87 -14.75 8.34 6.04
CA GLU A 87 -14.46 8.65 7.43
C GLU A 87 -12.97 8.59 7.70
N TYR A 88 -12.29 7.60 7.12
CA TYR A 88 -10.86 7.46 7.27
C TYR A 88 -10.11 8.65 6.67
N LEU A 89 -10.53 9.10 5.48
CA LEU A 89 -9.90 10.25 4.84
C LEU A 89 -10.04 11.51 5.69
N THR A 90 -11.19 11.68 6.34
CA THR A 90 -11.39 12.82 7.23
C THR A 90 -10.40 12.78 8.40
N LYS A 91 -10.17 11.58 8.95
CA LYS A 91 -9.20 11.43 10.04
C LYS A 91 -7.79 11.72 9.58
N VAL A 92 -7.44 11.29 8.37
CA VAL A 92 -6.11 11.55 7.80
C VAL A 92 -5.91 13.05 7.64
N ALA A 93 -6.92 13.75 7.14
CA ALA A 93 -6.84 15.21 6.97
C ALA A 93 -6.67 15.92 8.30
N GLY A 94 -7.19 15.34 9.38
CA GLY A 94 -7.05 15.91 10.71
C GLY A 94 -5.76 15.55 11.43
N GLY A 95 -4.84 14.87 10.74
CA GLY A 95 -3.54 14.51 11.34
C GLY A 95 -3.52 13.14 12.00
N TYR A 96 -4.49 12.32 11.73
CA TYR A 96 -4.52 10.96 12.27
C TYR A 96 -3.37 10.14 11.69
N LYS A 97 -2.72 9.38 12.51
CA LYS A 97 -1.59 8.56 12.08
C LYS A 97 -1.83 7.08 12.29
#